data_4888da7ddbbfc3fa8a035c3a91ccfe97
#
_entry.id   4888da7ddbbfc3fa8a035c3a91ccfe97
#
_cell.length_a   1.000
_cell.length_b   1.000
_cell.length_c   1.000
_cell.angle_alpha   90.00
_cell.angle_beta   90.00
_cell.angle_gamma   90.00
#
_symmetry.space_group_name_H-M   'P 1'
#
loop_
_entity.id
_entity.type
_entity.pdbx_description
1 polymer ?
#
loop_
_entity_poly.entity_id
_entity_poly.type
_entity_poly.pdbx_seq_one_letter_code
_entity_poly.pdbx_strand_id
1 'polypeptide(L)'
;MAYPVIEAPYGLKPVNLIGGQVFAGSTRMYNIQYGYATDIFYGDFVVLSRGNVTRASVSTGTGLNQTVGIFLGCTFTSPVTKQKQFSQYWPASTTAGDCQAYVLDDPDTMFKAVVCSATTVVASAAMAMIGTNMSAINNTGSTATGNSANAVLAPTATAATTTLPLRLVGLVQESAISVSATGSSSSTTITLTGTGLPSAIPIGTDVAYIAANGQIIQTGSFVTAAAAAAATSVTINAAIAVPGSIVAIPSASTIVFTQYPEVLVKFNQALHGYYSATGA
;
A
#
# COMPACT_ATOMS: atom_id res chain seq x y z
N MET A 1 -23.50 -8.26 4.02
CA MET A 1 -22.12 -8.64 3.65
C MET A 1 -21.19 -8.03 4.67
N ALA A 2 -20.21 -8.77 5.14
CA ALA A 2 -19.20 -8.21 6.03
C ALA A 2 -18.36 -7.21 5.24
N TYR A 3 -18.22 -6.01 5.76
CA TYR A 3 -17.36 -4.98 5.20
C TYR A 3 -15.89 -5.30 5.44
N PRO A 4 -14.97 -4.64 4.68
CA PRO A 4 -13.57 -4.77 4.91
C PRO A 4 -13.24 -4.58 6.39
N VAL A 5 -12.48 -5.52 6.93
CA VAL A 5 -12.07 -5.54 8.33
C VAL A 5 -10.86 -4.62 8.57
N ILE A 6 -10.33 -4.00 7.51
CA ILE A 6 -9.15 -3.14 7.59
C ILE A 6 -9.61 -1.70 7.77
N GLU A 7 -9.43 -1.19 8.97
CA GLU A 7 -9.81 0.17 9.35
C GLU A 7 -8.63 1.14 9.35
N ALA A 8 -7.39 0.64 9.41
CA ALA A 8 -6.19 1.47 9.50
C ALA A 8 -4.96 0.78 8.91
N PRO A 9 -3.97 1.56 8.44
CA PRO A 9 -2.69 1.01 8.00
C PRO A 9 -1.88 0.46 9.17
N TYR A 10 -1.06 -0.56 8.88
CA TYR A 10 -0.28 -1.30 9.88
C TYR A 10 1.20 -1.49 9.49
N GLY A 11 1.70 -0.70 8.54
CA GLY A 11 3.06 -0.84 8.01
C GLY A 11 3.20 -1.94 6.96
N LEU A 12 4.43 -2.26 6.61
CA LEU A 12 4.75 -3.31 5.64
C LEU A 12 5.05 -4.61 6.39
N LYS A 13 4.31 -5.68 6.07
CA LYS A 13 4.52 -7.01 6.65
C LYS A 13 5.07 -7.97 5.61
N PRO A 14 6.21 -8.63 5.88
CA PRO A 14 6.77 -9.60 4.95
C PRO A 14 5.86 -10.81 4.80
N VAL A 15 5.73 -11.30 3.57
CA VAL A 15 4.91 -12.48 3.25
C VAL A 15 5.78 -13.59 2.65
N ASN A 16 6.30 -13.38 1.45
CA ASN A 16 7.10 -14.34 0.70
C ASN A 16 8.18 -13.61 -0.13
N LEU A 17 9.06 -14.37 -0.75
CA LEU A 17 9.91 -13.86 -1.83
C LEU A 17 9.16 -13.90 -3.17
N ILE A 18 9.52 -13.04 -4.11
CA ILE A 18 8.83 -12.93 -5.41
C ILE A 18 8.90 -14.23 -6.21
N GLY A 19 9.90 -15.06 -5.98
CA GLY A 19 10.04 -16.40 -6.59
C GLY A 19 9.15 -17.49 -5.96
N GLY A 20 8.23 -17.14 -5.06
CA GLY A 20 7.34 -18.08 -4.38
C GLY A 20 7.98 -18.82 -3.19
N GLN A 21 9.22 -18.50 -2.85
CA GLN A 21 9.87 -19.05 -1.66
C GLN A 21 9.28 -18.40 -0.41
N VAL A 22 9.14 -19.18 0.64
CA VAL A 22 8.64 -18.69 1.94
C VAL A 22 9.67 -17.77 2.56
N PHE A 23 9.21 -16.64 3.12
CA PHE A 23 10.04 -15.81 3.98
C PHE A 23 10.45 -16.61 5.24
N ALA A 24 11.71 -16.95 5.33
CA ALA A 24 12.26 -17.78 6.42
C ALA A 24 12.82 -16.96 7.60
N GLY A 25 12.45 -15.67 7.71
CA GLY A 25 12.93 -14.78 8.76
C GLY A 25 14.36 -14.27 8.56
N SER A 26 14.86 -14.26 7.32
CA SER A 26 16.17 -13.71 6.99
C SER A 26 16.21 -12.20 7.26
N THR A 27 16.88 -11.82 8.32
CA THR A 27 17.08 -10.42 8.71
C THR A 27 18.57 -10.15 8.89
N ARG A 28 18.96 -8.92 8.61
CA ARG A 28 20.31 -8.43 8.91
C ARG A 28 20.26 -7.51 10.11
N MET A 29 21.28 -7.60 10.98
CA MET A 29 21.43 -6.73 12.12
C MET A 29 22.22 -5.48 11.75
N TYR A 30 21.66 -4.31 12.11
CA TYR A 30 22.30 -3.02 11.93
C TYR A 30 22.30 -2.26 13.26
N ASN A 31 23.30 -1.41 13.44
CA ASN A 31 23.37 -0.58 14.63
C ASN A 31 22.32 0.56 14.56
N ILE A 32 21.73 0.89 15.72
CA ILE A 32 20.97 2.12 15.91
C ILE A 32 21.87 3.08 16.69
N GLN A 33 21.88 4.35 16.30
CA GLN A 33 22.69 5.35 16.98
C GLN A 33 22.26 5.51 18.44
N TYR A 34 23.24 5.58 19.35
CA TYR A 34 23.01 5.89 20.75
C TYR A 34 22.13 7.15 20.91
N GLY A 35 21.07 7.07 21.68
CA GLY A 35 20.17 8.19 21.90
C GLY A 35 19.38 8.65 20.68
N TYR A 36 19.23 7.82 19.62
CA TYR A 36 18.44 8.19 18.44
C TYR A 36 17.03 8.64 18.83
N ALA A 37 16.66 9.87 18.45
CA ALA A 37 15.55 10.63 19.01
C ALA A 37 14.18 10.32 18.38
N THR A 38 14.12 9.40 17.41
CA THR A 38 12.86 9.06 16.71
C THR A 38 12.49 7.61 16.94
N ASP A 39 11.22 7.34 17.23
CA ASP A 39 10.70 5.98 17.29
C ASP A 39 10.79 5.30 15.93
N ILE A 40 11.14 4.01 15.91
CA ILE A 40 11.08 3.17 14.71
C ILE A 40 10.16 2.00 15.02
N PHE A 41 9.09 1.84 14.26
CA PHE A 41 8.07 0.83 14.48
C PHE A 41 8.20 -0.37 13.55
N TYR A 42 7.69 -1.51 13.96
CA TYR A 42 7.59 -2.70 13.12
C TYR A 42 6.83 -2.39 11.81
N GLY A 43 7.49 -2.60 10.68
CA GLY A 43 6.93 -2.26 9.36
C GLY A 43 7.31 -0.86 8.84
N ASP A 44 8.18 -0.13 9.53
CA ASP A 44 8.70 1.15 9.06
C ASP A 44 9.78 0.99 7.99
N PHE A 45 9.82 1.92 7.04
CA PHE A 45 10.94 2.07 6.11
C PHE A 45 12.16 2.61 6.85
N VAL A 46 13.31 1.99 6.59
CA VAL A 46 14.58 2.42 7.17
C VAL A 46 15.64 2.68 6.11
N VAL A 47 16.49 3.65 6.41
CA VAL A 47 17.63 4.06 5.59
C VAL A 47 18.91 3.98 6.42
N LEU A 48 20.07 3.87 5.77
CA LEU A 48 21.37 3.97 6.44
C LEU A 48 21.84 5.42 6.45
N SER A 49 22.26 5.87 7.61
CA SER A 49 22.94 7.17 7.80
C SER A 49 24.18 6.95 8.63
N ARG A 50 25.35 7.23 8.04
CA ARG A 50 26.66 7.06 8.71
C ARG A 50 26.83 5.66 9.35
N GLY A 51 26.35 4.61 8.66
CA GLY A 51 26.44 3.23 9.13
C GLY A 51 25.42 2.82 10.18
N ASN A 52 24.52 3.73 10.62
CA ASN A 52 23.44 3.42 11.52
C ASN A 52 22.08 3.43 10.80
N VAL A 53 21.16 2.62 11.28
CA VAL A 53 19.78 2.62 10.81
C VAL A 53 19.04 3.83 11.39
N THR A 54 18.32 4.52 10.53
CA THR A 54 17.41 5.60 10.87
C THR A 54 16.06 5.38 10.18
N ARG A 55 14.98 5.88 10.78
CA ARG A 55 13.68 5.87 10.14
C ARG A 55 13.69 6.79 8.93
N ALA A 56 13.10 6.35 7.82
CA ALA A 56 12.95 7.21 6.65
C ALA A 56 12.10 8.44 7.02
N SER A 57 12.58 9.63 6.66
CA SER A 57 12.01 10.91 7.14
C SER A 57 10.97 11.53 6.22
N VAL A 58 10.67 10.93 5.07
CA VAL A 58 9.82 11.56 4.05
C VAL A 58 8.39 11.06 4.14
N SER A 59 7.44 11.98 4.17
CA SER A 59 6.03 11.70 4.40
C SER A 59 5.31 11.07 3.20
N THR A 60 5.68 11.42 1.97
CA THR A 60 5.06 10.86 0.74
C THR A 60 5.98 11.00 -0.47
N GLY A 61 5.89 10.08 -1.41
CA GLY A 61 6.44 10.24 -2.74
C GLY A 61 7.88 9.77 -2.93
N THR A 62 8.64 10.54 -3.66
CA THR A 62 9.98 10.18 -4.19
C THR A 62 11.11 10.16 -3.17
N GLY A 63 10.87 10.60 -1.94
CA GLY A 63 11.92 10.73 -0.93
C GLY A 63 12.26 9.45 -0.16
N LEU A 64 11.62 8.33 -0.46
CA LEU A 64 11.99 7.01 0.06
C LEU A 64 13.09 6.34 -0.77
N ASN A 65 13.81 7.10 -1.57
CA ASN A 65 15.01 6.65 -2.26
C ASN A 65 16.06 6.24 -1.22
N GLN A 66 16.82 5.19 -1.52
CA GLN A 66 17.84 4.63 -0.62
C GLN A 66 17.27 3.89 0.60
N THR A 67 16.00 3.51 0.60
CA THR A 67 15.48 2.59 1.61
C THR A 67 16.26 1.29 1.55
N VAL A 68 16.84 0.90 2.69
CA VAL A 68 17.62 -0.34 2.80
C VAL A 68 16.71 -1.53 3.09
N GLY A 69 15.61 -1.29 3.79
CA GLY A 69 14.70 -2.38 4.14
C GLY A 69 13.57 -1.94 5.06
N ILE A 70 12.94 -2.94 5.66
CA ILE A 70 11.85 -2.79 6.62
C ILE A 70 12.33 -3.20 8.00
N PHE A 71 12.04 -2.37 9.00
CA PHE A 71 12.35 -2.64 10.40
C PHE A 71 11.38 -3.69 10.98
N LEU A 72 11.92 -4.74 11.58
CA LEU A 72 11.15 -5.84 12.18
C LEU A 72 11.29 -5.92 13.71
N GLY A 73 12.09 -5.06 14.30
CA GLY A 73 12.31 -5.03 15.74
C GLY A 73 13.75 -4.66 16.09
N CYS A 74 14.03 -4.60 17.38
CA CYS A 74 15.36 -4.27 17.88
C CYS A 74 15.69 -5.00 19.18
N THR A 75 16.97 -4.96 19.51
CA THR A 75 17.47 -5.42 20.81
C THR A 75 18.40 -4.38 21.40
N PHE A 76 18.31 -4.18 22.69
CA PHE A 76 19.17 -3.28 23.47
C PHE A 76 19.16 -3.64 24.94
N THR A 77 20.18 -3.23 25.69
CA THR A 77 20.19 -3.36 27.14
C THR A 77 19.51 -2.12 27.75
N SER A 78 18.41 -2.32 28.45
CA SER A 78 17.68 -1.22 29.08
C SER A 78 18.58 -0.41 30.02
N PRO A 79 18.67 0.91 29.87
CA PRO A 79 19.48 1.75 30.76
C PRO A 79 18.95 1.77 32.20
N VAL A 80 17.67 1.45 32.39
CA VAL A 80 17.00 1.45 33.68
C VAL A 80 17.16 0.10 34.40
N THR A 81 16.69 -0.99 33.77
CA THR A 81 16.66 -2.32 34.37
C THR A 81 17.96 -3.10 34.24
N LYS A 82 18.88 -2.64 33.37
CA LYS A 82 20.14 -3.34 33.00
C LYS A 82 19.94 -4.73 32.39
N GLN A 83 18.73 -5.01 31.92
CA GLN A 83 18.40 -6.28 31.27
C GLN A 83 18.37 -6.13 29.76
N LYS A 84 18.78 -7.16 29.03
CA LYS A 84 18.64 -7.24 27.57
C LYS A 84 17.15 -7.34 27.21
N GLN A 85 16.71 -6.45 26.35
CA GLN A 85 15.33 -6.40 25.88
C GLN A 85 15.27 -6.65 24.38
N PHE A 86 14.23 -7.35 23.97
CA PHE A 86 13.81 -7.50 22.58
C PHE A 86 12.52 -6.73 22.42
N SER A 87 12.50 -5.75 21.54
CA SER A 87 11.35 -4.89 21.33
C SER A 87 10.89 -4.90 19.88
N GLN A 88 9.58 -4.86 19.69
CA GLN A 88 8.98 -4.73 18.38
C GLN A 88 9.20 -3.35 17.78
N TYR A 89 9.43 -2.33 18.61
CA TYR A 89 9.74 -0.97 18.16
C TYR A 89 10.94 -0.42 18.94
N TRP A 90 11.64 0.53 18.33
CA TRP A 90 12.68 1.29 19.00
C TRP A 90 12.08 2.49 19.72
N PRO A 91 12.18 2.58 21.03
CA PRO A 91 11.75 3.77 21.78
C PRO A 91 12.73 4.92 21.59
N ALA A 92 12.22 6.08 21.19
CA ALA A 92 13.01 7.28 20.98
C ALA A 92 13.90 7.61 22.18
N SER A 93 15.08 8.14 21.91
CA SER A 93 16.04 8.62 22.93
C SER A 93 16.55 7.53 23.90
N THR A 94 16.45 6.26 23.55
CA THR A 94 17.01 5.17 24.34
C THR A 94 18.53 5.28 24.40
N THR A 95 19.09 5.41 25.61
CA THR A 95 20.53 5.57 25.85
C THR A 95 21.18 4.23 26.18
N ALA A 96 21.27 3.34 25.19
CA ALA A 96 21.96 2.07 25.29
C ALA A 96 23.12 2.00 24.28
N GLY A 97 24.21 1.33 24.61
CA GLY A 97 25.39 1.25 23.75
C GLY A 97 25.38 0.03 22.83
N ASP A 98 24.46 -0.92 23.02
CA ASP A 98 24.39 -2.20 22.30
C ASP A 98 23.11 -2.31 21.44
N CYS A 99 22.65 -1.18 20.91
CA CYS A 99 21.39 -1.10 20.15
C CYS A 99 21.56 -1.72 18.75
N GLN A 100 20.75 -2.72 18.46
CA GLN A 100 20.72 -3.36 17.15
C GLN A 100 19.30 -3.48 16.62
N ALA A 101 19.10 -3.13 15.36
CA ALA A 101 17.87 -3.30 14.60
C ALA A 101 17.92 -4.60 13.80
N TYR A 102 16.82 -5.31 13.76
CA TYR A 102 16.56 -6.38 12.81
C TYR A 102 15.88 -5.78 11.59
N VAL A 103 16.56 -5.77 10.46
CA VAL A 103 16.07 -5.19 9.22
C VAL A 103 15.96 -6.27 8.16
N LEU A 104 14.82 -6.31 7.50
CA LEU A 104 14.62 -7.11 6.31
C LEU A 104 15.05 -6.29 5.09
N ASP A 105 16.23 -6.59 4.58
CA ASP A 105 16.91 -5.83 3.53
C ASP A 105 17.00 -6.57 2.19
N ASP A 106 16.30 -7.69 2.05
CA ASP A 106 16.22 -8.43 0.80
C ASP A 106 15.25 -7.72 -0.18
N PRO A 107 15.75 -7.22 -1.33
CA PRO A 107 14.94 -6.48 -2.31
C PRO A 107 13.90 -7.35 -3.02
N ASP A 108 14.02 -8.67 -2.96
CA ASP A 108 13.09 -9.60 -3.59
C ASP A 108 11.95 -10.04 -2.65
N THR A 109 11.94 -9.54 -1.42
CA THR A 109 10.86 -9.79 -0.49
C THR A 109 9.60 -9.05 -0.90
N MET A 110 8.47 -9.77 -0.85
CA MET A 110 7.14 -9.19 -0.99
C MET A 110 6.57 -8.83 0.38
N PHE A 111 5.94 -7.67 0.43
CA PHE A 111 5.29 -7.15 1.62
C PHE A 111 3.79 -7.00 1.37
N LYS A 112 3.01 -7.35 2.37
CA LYS A 112 1.60 -7.00 2.43
C LYS A 112 1.46 -5.64 3.08
N ALA A 113 0.69 -4.73 2.48
CA ALA A 113 0.46 -3.38 2.96
C ALA A 113 -0.95 -2.90 2.64
N VAL A 114 -1.43 -1.94 3.42
CA VAL A 114 -2.73 -1.29 3.19
C VAL A 114 -2.58 -0.13 2.22
N VAL A 115 -3.58 0.05 1.37
CA VAL A 115 -3.68 1.19 0.46
C VAL A 115 -4.47 2.31 1.13
N CYS A 116 -3.92 3.53 1.13
CA CYS A 116 -4.58 4.71 1.68
C CYS A 116 -4.64 5.84 0.64
N SER A 117 -5.72 6.61 0.65
CA SER A 117 -5.88 7.79 -0.23
C SER A 117 -5.19 9.04 0.32
N ALA A 118 -5.11 9.12 1.64
CA ALA A 118 -4.36 10.13 2.38
C ALA A 118 -3.95 9.50 3.71
N THR A 119 -2.98 10.02 4.39
CA THR A 119 -2.43 9.51 5.65
C THR A 119 -2.91 8.12 6.11
N THR A 120 -4.09 8.03 6.75
CA THR A 120 -4.65 6.79 7.32
C THR A 120 -6.01 6.40 6.72
N VAL A 121 -6.52 7.15 5.74
CA VAL A 121 -7.83 6.87 5.11
C VAL A 121 -7.68 5.70 4.14
N VAL A 122 -8.23 4.55 4.51
CA VAL A 122 -8.16 3.34 3.70
C VAL A 122 -8.83 3.54 2.34
N ALA A 123 -8.15 3.10 1.31
CA ALA A 123 -8.54 3.19 -0.09
C ALA A 123 -8.44 1.81 -0.76
N SER A 124 -8.50 1.78 -2.07
CA SER A 124 -8.37 0.56 -2.86
C SER A 124 -7.30 0.71 -3.94
N ALA A 125 -6.76 -0.39 -4.40
CA ALA A 125 -6.02 -0.47 -5.65
C ALA A 125 -6.90 -1.07 -6.74
N ALA A 126 -6.52 -0.93 -8.00
CA ALA A 126 -7.21 -1.53 -9.14
C ALA A 126 -6.32 -2.54 -9.88
N MET A 127 -6.93 -3.47 -10.60
CA MET A 127 -6.19 -4.48 -11.38
C MET A 127 -5.26 -3.87 -12.43
N ALA A 128 -5.66 -2.75 -13.03
CA ALA A 128 -4.83 -2.02 -14.01
C ALA A 128 -3.50 -1.50 -13.45
N MET A 129 -3.35 -1.50 -12.12
CA MET A 129 -2.14 -1.02 -11.45
C MET A 129 -1.10 -2.10 -11.20
N ILE A 130 -1.42 -3.36 -11.38
CA ILE A 130 -0.46 -4.46 -11.23
C ILE A 130 0.73 -4.24 -12.17
N GLY A 131 1.94 -4.33 -11.62
CA GLY A 131 3.18 -4.05 -12.36
C GLY A 131 3.60 -2.58 -12.40
N THR A 132 2.76 -1.64 -11.94
CA THR A 132 3.14 -0.22 -11.84
C THR A 132 3.88 0.08 -10.55
N ASN A 133 4.60 1.21 -10.52
CA ASN A 133 5.23 1.70 -9.32
C ASN A 133 4.24 2.53 -8.49
N MET A 134 4.34 2.43 -7.17
CA MET A 134 3.47 3.10 -6.22
C MET A 134 4.27 3.92 -5.21
N SER A 135 3.69 5.02 -4.79
CA SER A 135 4.21 5.82 -3.69
C SER A 135 3.90 5.17 -2.34
N ALA A 136 4.68 5.48 -1.34
CA ALA A 136 4.41 5.10 0.04
C ALA A 136 4.00 6.33 0.87
N ILE A 137 3.22 6.08 1.91
CA ILE A 137 2.90 7.06 2.94
C ILE A 137 3.66 6.66 4.20
N ASN A 138 4.46 7.59 4.72
CA ASN A 138 5.22 7.37 5.95
C ASN A 138 4.50 8.04 7.13
N ASN A 139 3.66 7.30 7.81
CA ASN A 139 2.89 7.73 8.97
C ASN A 139 3.62 7.39 10.28
N THR A 140 3.31 8.11 11.34
CA THR A 140 3.78 7.77 12.68
C THR A 140 3.05 6.53 13.19
N GLY A 141 3.79 5.54 13.68
CA GLY A 141 3.24 4.33 14.28
C GLY A 141 2.69 4.55 15.69
N SER A 142 2.31 3.46 16.33
CA SER A 142 1.74 3.47 17.70
C SER A 142 2.69 2.81 18.69
N THR A 143 3.07 3.53 19.73
CA THR A 143 3.87 2.99 20.85
C THR A 143 3.11 1.95 21.67
N ALA A 144 1.77 2.00 21.66
CA ALA A 144 0.95 1.02 22.37
C ALA A 144 0.96 -0.36 21.69
N THR A 145 1.05 -0.41 20.36
CA THR A 145 1.07 -1.67 19.60
C THR A 145 2.45 -2.05 19.08
N GLY A 146 3.38 -1.09 19.00
CA GLY A 146 4.68 -1.26 18.37
C GLY A 146 4.62 -1.34 16.84
N ASN A 147 3.45 -1.19 16.22
CA ASN A 147 3.27 -1.27 14.78
C ASN A 147 3.40 0.10 14.11
N SER A 148 3.97 0.10 12.94
CA SER A 148 3.96 1.22 12.01
C SER A 148 2.53 1.54 11.55
N ALA A 149 2.33 2.74 11.03
CA ALA A 149 1.14 3.12 10.28
C ALA A 149 1.48 3.50 8.82
N ASN A 150 2.61 3.03 8.30
CA ASN A 150 2.98 3.22 6.91
C ASN A 150 2.00 2.50 5.98
N ALA A 151 1.77 3.08 4.83
CA ALA A 151 0.79 2.61 3.85
C ALA A 151 1.34 2.78 2.42
N VAL A 152 0.65 2.19 1.47
CA VAL A 152 0.83 2.46 0.04
C VAL A 152 -0.17 3.55 -0.36
N LEU A 153 0.29 4.55 -1.09
CA LEU A 153 -0.59 5.63 -1.56
C LEU A 153 -1.45 5.13 -2.73
N ALA A 154 -2.77 5.26 -2.58
CA ALA A 154 -3.69 4.99 -3.67
C ALA A 154 -3.38 5.93 -4.85
N PRO A 155 -3.23 5.41 -6.06
CA PRO A 155 -2.96 6.26 -7.20
C PRO A 155 -4.20 7.07 -7.55
N THR A 156 -4.03 8.35 -7.73
CA THR A 156 -5.03 9.24 -8.33
C THR A 156 -4.97 9.20 -9.85
N ALA A 157 -3.85 8.71 -10.40
CA ALA A 157 -3.62 8.44 -11.82
C ALA A 157 -2.58 7.31 -11.94
N THR A 158 -2.56 6.59 -13.05
CA THR A 158 -1.53 5.57 -13.34
C THR A 158 -0.15 6.24 -13.42
N ALA A 159 0.58 6.25 -12.34
CA ALA A 159 1.91 6.84 -12.29
C ALA A 159 2.96 5.75 -12.58
N ALA A 160 3.38 5.64 -13.81
CA ALA A 160 4.50 4.79 -14.24
C ALA A 160 5.85 5.52 -14.04
N THR A 161 6.08 6.15 -12.88
CA THR A 161 7.33 6.85 -12.64
C THR A 161 8.38 5.92 -12.03
N THR A 162 9.57 5.91 -12.59
CA THR A 162 10.71 5.12 -12.11
C THR A 162 11.18 5.55 -10.72
N THR A 163 10.69 6.69 -10.23
CA THR A 163 11.09 7.32 -8.96
C THR A 163 10.26 6.89 -7.76
N LEU A 164 9.24 6.04 -7.95
CA LEU A 164 8.40 5.58 -6.84
C LEU A 164 8.99 4.33 -6.16
N PRO A 165 8.98 4.26 -4.82
CA PRO A 165 9.77 3.31 -4.06
C PRO A 165 9.25 1.87 -4.08
N LEU A 166 7.98 1.67 -4.35
CA LEU A 166 7.32 0.37 -4.31
C LEU A 166 6.82 -0.02 -5.69
N ARG A 167 6.80 -1.32 -5.98
CA ARG A 167 6.13 -1.90 -7.14
C ARG A 167 5.00 -2.80 -6.71
N LEU A 168 3.83 -2.60 -7.29
CA LEU A 168 2.66 -3.45 -7.05
C LEU A 168 2.82 -4.78 -7.77
N VAL A 169 2.78 -5.87 -7.02
CA VAL A 169 2.91 -7.25 -7.54
C VAL A 169 1.57 -7.96 -7.60
N GLY A 170 0.71 -7.73 -6.60
CA GLY A 170 -0.57 -8.41 -6.53
C GLY A 170 -1.58 -7.66 -5.67
N LEU A 171 -2.82 -8.09 -5.76
CA LEU A 171 -3.96 -7.52 -5.04
C LEU A 171 -4.55 -8.58 -4.11
N VAL A 172 -5.04 -8.14 -2.96
CA VAL A 172 -5.81 -8.98 -2.03
C VAL A 172 -7.25 -8.51 -2.09
N GLN A 173 -8.11 -9.32 -2.72
CA GLN A 173 -9.53 -9.00 -2.86
C GLN A 173 -10.24 -9.11 -1.51
N GLU A 174 -11.08 -8.14 -1.19
CA GLU A 174 -11.83 -8.14 0.05
C GLU A 174 -13.34 -8.09 -0.17
N SER A 175 -13.84 -7.18 -1.01
CA SER A 175 -15.27 -7.05 -1.26
C SER A 175 -15.58 -6.64 -2.69
N ALA A 176 -16.80 -6.96 -3.15
CA ALA A 176 -17.34 -6.51 -4.42
C ALA A 176 -18.81 -6.09 -4.24
N ILE A 177 -19.19 -5.02 -4.93
CA ILE A 177 -20.54 -4.48 -4.95
C ILE A 177 -21.02 -4.44 -6.40
N SER A 178 -22.22 -4.93 -6.66
CA SER A 178 -22.84 -4.87 -7.98
C SER A 178 -24.04 -3.92 -7.98
N VAL A 179 -24.10 -3.03 -8.99
CA VAL A 179 -25.16 -2.05 -9.13
C VAL A 179 -25.52 -1.89 -10.61
N SER A 180 -26.79 -1.69 -10.92
CA SER A 180 -27.23 -1.42 -12.29
C SER A 180 -26.88 0.02 -12.69
N ALA A 181 -26.40 0.21 -13.91
CA ALA A 181 -26.05 1.51 -14.46
C ALA A 181 -26.90 1.85 -15.68
N THR A 182 -27.16 3.13 -15.88
CA THR A 182 -27.58 3.66 -17.17
C THR A 182 -26.36 3.79 -18.06
N GLY A 183 -26.49 3.31 -19.28
CA GLY A 183 -25.37 3.27 -20.22
C GLY A 183 -24.69 4.62 -20.38
N SER A 184 -23.35 4.59 -20.42
CA SER A 184 -22.49 5.73 -20.71
C SER A 184 -21.45 5.32 -21.75
N SER A 185 -21.46 5.95 -22.89
CA SER A 185 -20.39 5.86 -23.88
C SER A 185 -19.52 7.10 -23.77
N SER A 186 -18.24 6.99 -23.65
CA SER A 186 -17.27 8.09 -23.64
C SER A 186 -17.24 9.03 -22.42
N SER A 187 -17.94 8.72 -21.33
CA SER A 187 -17.91 9.55 -20.09
C SER A 187 -17.02 8.93 -19.01
N THR A 188 -16.33 9.78 -18.27
CA THR A 188 -15.63 9.41 -17.03
C THR A 188 -16.56 9.36 -15.81
N THR A 189 -17.87 9.51 -16.02
CA THR A 189 -18.88 9.40 -14.98
C THR A 189 -19.86 8.28 -15.32
N ILE A 190 -19.99 7.33 -14.40
CA ILE A 190 -20.99 6.27 -14.48
C ILE A 190 -22.22 6.74 -13.71
N THR A 191 -23.36 6.79 -14.39
CA THR A 191 -24.65 7.06 -13.73
C THR A 191 -25.31 5.75 -13.34
N LEU A 192 -25.69 5.62 -12.09
CA LEU A 192 -26.31 4.43 -11.51
C LEU A 192 -27.83 4.57 -11.52
N THR A 193 -28.54 3.44 -11.69
CA THR A 193 -30.00 3.39 -11.64
C THR A 193 -30.48 3.00 -10.24
N GLY A 194 -31.71 3.41 -9.92
CA GLY A 194 -32.35 3.04 -8.65
C GLY A 194 -31.87 3.86 -7.47
N THR A 195 -31.62 3.18 -6.34
CA THR A 195 -31.24 3.82 -5.07
C THR A 195 -29.77 4.23 -4.98
N GLY A 196 -29.01 4.06 -6.06
CA GLY A 196 -27.57 4.32 -6.08
C GLY A 196 -26.72 3.22 -5.40
N LEU A 197 -25.56 3.60 -4.88
CA LEU A 197 -24.62 2.68 -4.22
C LEU A 197 -25.21 2.15 -2.91
N PRO A 198 -25.20 0.84 -2.66
CA PRO A 198 -25.65 0.28 -1.38
C PRO A 198 -24.70 0.61 -0.21
N SER A 199 -23.49 0.99 -0.50
CA SER A 199 -22.48 1.44 0.48
C SER A 199 -21.44 2.35 -0.16
N ALA A 200 -20.69 3.09 0.66
CA ALA A 200 -19.60 3.92 0.19
C ALA A 200 -18.50 3.09 -0.48
N ILE A 201 -17.91 3.64 -1.53
CA ILE A 201 -16.75 3.06 -2.21
C ILE A 201 -15.58 4.04 -2.18
N PRO A 202 -14.35 3.55 -1.86
CA PRO A 202 -13.17 4.39 -1.78
C PRO A 202 -12.55 4.66 -3.15
N ILE A 203 -11.61 5.58 -3.20
CA ILE A 203 -10.72 5.82 -4.35
C ILE A 203 -9.95 4.55 -4.66
N GLY A 204 -9.70 4.30 -5.95
CA GLY A 204 -8.95 3.14 -6.43
C GLY A 204 -9.78 1.87 -6.58
N THR A 205 -11.07 1.90 -6.24
CA THR A 205 -11.97 0.76 -6.46
C THR A 205 -12.02 0.40 -7.94
N ASP A 206 -11.77 -0.86 -8.24
CA ASP A 206 -11.74 -1.40 -9.60
C ASP A 206 -13.16 -1.50 -10.19
N VAL A 207 -13.28 -1.27 -11.49
CA VAL A 207 -14.57 -1.23 -12.18
C VAL A 207 -14.61 -2.31 -13.26
N ALA A 208 -15.56 -3.20 -13.15
CA ALA A 208 -15.91 -4.17 -14.17
C ALA A 208 -17.40 -4.08 -14.52
N TYR A 209 -17.83 -4.67 -15.62
CA TYR A 209 -19.25 -4.81 -15.89
C TYR A 209 -19.60 -6.24 -16.32
N ILE A 210 -20.84 -6.63 -16.10
CA ILE A 210 -21.35 -7.91 -16.50
C ILE A 210 -22.04 -7.75 -17.87
N ALA A 211 -21.50 -8.40 -18.89
CA ALA A 211 -22.08 -8.45 -20.21
C ALA A 211 -23.39 -9.26 -20.24
N ALA A 212 -24.21 -9.10 -21.28
CA ALA A 212 -25.49 -9.80 -21.43
C ALA A 212 -25.35 -11.35 -21.42
N ASN A 213 -24.19 -11.88 -21.77
CA ASN A 213 -23.89 -13.32 -21.69
C ASN A 213 -23.42 -13.78 -20.28
N GLY A 214 -23.44 -12.92 -19.27
CA GLY A 214 -23.00 -13.19 -17.90
C GLY A 214 -21.50 -13.10 -17.68
N GLN A 215 -20.69 -12.77 -18.70
CA GLN A 215 -19.25 -12.64 -18.56
C GLN A 215 -18.89 -11.34 -17.85
N ILE A 216 -17.99 -11.39 -16.86
CA ILE A 216 -17.41 -10.22 -16.22
C ILE A 216 -16.30 -9.69 -17.10
N ILE A 217 -16.44 -8.43 -17.54
CA ILE A 217 -15.46 -7.75 -18.38
C ILE A 217 -14.72 -6.72 -17.53
N GLN A 218 -13.42 -6.92 -17.37
CA GLN A 218 -12.53 -5.97 -16.71
C GLN A 218 -12.29 -4.79 -17.65
N THR A 219 -12.52 -3.59 -17.13
CA THR A 219 -12.44 -2.36 -17.94
C THR A 219 -11.08 -1.69 -17.89
N GLY A 220 -10.26 -2.02 -16.90
CA GLY A 220 -9.03 -1.30 -16.56
C GLY A 220 -9.27 0.09 -15.98
N SER A 221 -10.53 0.44 -15.73
CA SER A 221 -10.91 1.71 -15.12
C SER A 221 -11.07 1.56 -13.61
N PHE A 222 -10.86 2.63 -12.88
CA PHE A 222 -10.99 2.68 -11.42
C PHE A 222 -11.58 4.01 -10.96
N VAL A 223 -12.13 4.01 -9.75
CA VAL A 223 -12.76 5.16 -9.12
C VAL A 223 -11.71 6.20 -8.72
N THR A 224 -11.87 7.45 -9.13
CA THR A 224 -10.92 8.55 -8.83
C THR A 224 -11.36 9.45 -7.69
N ALA A 225 -12.65 9.42 -7.33
CA ALA A 225 -13.17 10.15 -6.18
C ALA A 225 -14.04 9.22 -5.34
N ALA A 226 -13.84 9.20 -4.02
CA ALA A 226 -14.66 8.38 -3.13
C ALA A 226 -16.15 8.75 -3.30
N ALA A 227 -17.01 7.73 -3.39
CA ALA A 227 -18.45 7.91 -3.51
C ALA A 227 -19.15 7.42 -2.25
N ALA A 228 -20.07 8.24 -1.72
CA ALA A 228 -20.84 7.91 -0.52
C ALA A 228 -21.91 6.83 -0.82
N ALA A 229 -22.43 6.20 0.22
CA ALA A 229 -23.65 5.40 0.11
C ALA A 229 -24.78 6.22 -0.48
N ALA A 230 -25.64 5.58 -1.26
CA ALA A 230 -26.72 6.19 -2.03
C ALA A 230 -26.29 7.19 -3.13
N ALA A 231 -25.00 7.32 -3.43
CA ALA A 231 -24.56 8.10 -4.59
C ALA A 231 -25.11 7.49 -5.89
N THR A 232 -25.65 8.34 -6.75
CA THR A 232 -26.23 7.95 -8.04
C THR A 232 -25.28 8.13 -9.21
N SER A 233 -24.04 8.57 -8.93
CA SER A 233 -22.97 8.68 -9.93
C SER A 233 -21.61 8.38 -9.32
N VAL A 234 -20.71 7.84 -10.13
CA VAL A 234 -19.32 7.49 -9.75
C VAL A 234 -18.37 8.01 -10.81
N THR A 235 -17.30 8.71 -10.39
CA THR A 235 -16.27 9.23 -11.29
C THR A 235 -15.13 8.24 -11.41
N ILE A 236 -14.73 7.95 -12.65
CA ILE A 236 -13.67 7.00 -12.99
C ILE A 236 -12.52 7.68 -13.77
N ASN A 237 -11.35 7.05 -13.79
CA ASN A 237 -10.14 7.61 -14.40
C ASN A 237 -10.22 7.71 -15.94
N ALA A 238 -10.95 6.81 -16.59
CA ALA A 238 -11.09 6.75 -18.03
C ALA A 238 -12.47 6.18 -18.42
N ALA A 239 -12.97 6.57 -19.55
CA ALA A 239 -14.18 5.97 -20.11
C ALA A 239 -14.00 4.45 -20.27
N ILE A 240 -15.05 3.70 -20.00
CA ILE A 240 -15.00 2.24 -20.08
C ILE A 240 -14.76 1.83 -21.54
N ALA A 241 -13.68 1.13 -21.76
CA ALA A 241 -13.30 0.57 -23.06
C ALA A 241 -13.15 -0.94 -22.95
N VAL A 242 -13.68 -1.67 -23.91
CA VAL A 242 -13.33 -3.07 -24.13
C VAL A 242 -12.10 -3.09 -25.04
N PRO A 243 -11.16 -4.05 -24.91
CA PRO A 243 -9.99 -4.10 -25.76
C PRO A 243 -10.33 -3.90 -27.25
N GLY A 244 -9.90 -2.76 -27.81
CA GLY A 244 -10.07 -2.40 -29.21
C GLY A 244 -11.25 -1.48 -29.56
N SER A 245 -12.15 -1.14 -28.62
CA SER A 245 -13.25 -0.19 -28.88
C SER A 245 -13.74 0.48 -27.59
N ILE A 246 -14.05 1.76 -27.67
CA ILE A 246 -14.82 2.42 -26.61
C ILE A 246 -16.24 1.88 -26.69
N VAL A 247 -16.64 1.10 -25.71
CA VAL A 247 -17.98 0.50 -25.68
C VAL A 247 -18.84 1.29 -24.72
N ALA A 248 -19.99 1.78 -25.23
CA ALA A 248 -21.06 2.20 -24.36
C ALA A 248 -21.47 1.05 -23.47
N ILE A 249 -21.49 1.27 -22.16
CA ILE A 249 -22.17 0.34 -21.25
C ILE A 249 -23.64 0.32 -21.69
N PRO A 250 -24.21 -0.81 -22.09
CA PRO A 250 -25.62 -0.86 -22.44
C PRO A 250 -26.48 -0.44 -21.25
N SER A 251 -27.60 0.23 -21.51
CA SER A 251 -28.55 0.58 -20.46
C SER A 251 -28.95 -0.67 -19.67
N ALA A 252 -29.06 -0.52 -18.35
CA ALA A 252 -29.33 -1.60 -17.40
C ALA A 252 -28.22 -2.65 -17.24
N SER A 253 -27.00 -2.40 -17.71
CA SER A 253 -25.85 -3.26 -17.41
C SER A 253 -25.54 -3.23 -15.93
N THR A 254 -25.12 -4.37 -15.40
CA THR A 254 -24.63 -4.46 -14.02
C THR A 254 -23.14 -4.10 -13.96
N ILE A 255 -22.83 -3.05 -13.21
CA ILE A 255 -21.45 -2.67 -12.90
C ILE A 255 -21.02 -3.35 -11.60
N VAL A 256 -19.80 -3.84 -11.58
CA VAL A 256 -19.17 -4.46 -10.41
C VAL A 256 -18.03 -3.57 -9.95
N PHE A 257 -18.10 -3.11 -8.72
CA PHE A 257 -17.06 -2.37 -8.03
C PHE A 257 -16.33 -3.30 -7.09
N THR A 258 -15.06 -3.60 -7.36
CA THR A 258 -14.26 -4.52 -6.56
C THR A 258 -13.20 -3.75 -5.77
N GLN A 259 -13.12 -4.02 -4.47
CA GLN A 259 -12.19 -3.36 -3.56
C GLN A 259 -11.01 -4.26 -3.23
N TYR A 260 -9.82 -3.68 -3.31
CA TYR A 260 -8.54 -4.29 -2.96
C TYR A 260 -7.79 -3.37 -1.98
N PRO A 261 -8.23 -3.31 -0.71
CA PRO A 261 -7.62 -2.42 0.28
C PRO A 261 -6.23 -2.87 0.72
N GLU A 262 -5.90 -4.13 0.53
CA GLU A 262 -4.58 -4.68 0.76
C GLU A 262 -3.90 -5.08 -0.55
N VAL A 263 -2.60 -4.87 -0.59
CA VAL A 263 -1.78 -5.15 -1.76
C VAL A 263 -0.50 -5.89 -1.38
N LEU A 264 0.03 -6.62 -2.35
CA LEU A 264 1.36 -7.20 -2.30
C LEU A 264 2.30 -6.30 -3.09
N VAL A 265 3.28 -5.73 -2.41
CA VAL A 265 4.28 -4.84 -2.99
C VAL A 265 5.69 -5.37 -2.74
N LYS A 266 6.62 -4.99 -3.59
CA LYS A 266 8.06 -5.17 -3.39
C LYS A 266 8.77 -3.83 -3.54
N PHE A 267 10.02 -3.75 -3.10
CA PHE A 267 10.85 -2.59 -3.38
C PHE A 267 11.08 -2.42 -4.89
N ASN A 268 11.04 -1.17 -5.34
CA ASN A 268 11.55 -0.83 -6.65
C ASN A 268 13.09 -0.93 -6.59
N GLN A 269 13.65 -1.93 -7.23
CA GLN A 269 15.05 -2.30 -7.11
C GLN A 269 16.01 -1.14 -7.44
N ALA A 270 15.68 -0.30 -8.41
CA ALA A 270 16.48 0.85 -8.78
C ALA A 270 16.63 1.91 -7.67
N LEU A 271 15.73 1.90 -6.68
CA LEU A 271 15.70 2.85 -5.56
C LEU A 271 16.10 2.21 -4.23
N HIS A 272 16.36 0.91 -4.21
CA HIS A 272 16.84 0.21 -3.03
C HIS A 272 18.27 0.65 -2.69
N GLY A 273 18.58 0.83 -1.40
CA GLY A 273 19.86 1.37 -0.95
C GLY A 273 21.12 0.65 -1.46
N TYR A 274 21.00 -0.64 -1.77
CA TYR A 274 22.13 -1.42 -2.33
C TYR A 274 22.27 -1.31 -3.85
N TYR A 275 21.24 -0.89 -4.57
CA TYR A 275 21.21 -0.81 -6.03
C TYR A 275 21.13 0.63 -6.55
N SER A 276 20.90 1.59 -5.66
CA SER A 276 20.88 3.01 -6.03
C SER A 276 22.28 3.46 -6.50
N ALA A 277 22.34 4.16 -7.63
CA ALA A 277 23.59 4.68 -8.19
C ALA A 277 24.30 5.69 -7.26
N THR A 278 23.60 6.27 -6.30
CA THR A 278 24.14 7.27 -5.35
C THR A 278 24.60 6.67 -4.03
N GLY A 279 24.41 5.36 -3.82
CA GLY A 279 24.71 4.71 -2.54
C GLY A 279 23.70 5.08 -1.44
N ALA A 280 23.90 4.54 -0.28
CA ALA A 280 23.11 4.83 0.93
C ALA A 280 23.82 5.84 1.83
#